data_78862dd39f5ceb8cb745f9060ac21881
#
_entry.id   78862dd39f5ceb8cb745f9060ac21881
#
_cell.length_a   1.000
_cell.length_b   1.000
_cell.length_c   1.000
_cell.angle_alpha   90.00
_cell.angle_beta   90.00
_cell.angle_gamma   90.00
#
_symmetry.space_group_name_H-M   'P 1'
#
loop_
_entity.id
_entity.type
_entity.pdbx_description
1 polymer ?
#
loop_
_entity_poly.entity_id
_entity_poly.type
_entity_poly.pdbx_seq_one_letter_code
_entity_poly.pdbx_strand_id
1 'polypeptide(L)'
;MFDFGALPPEVNSGRMYAGPGSGSLMAASAAWDEVAAELATAASGYGSVVSELTSGPWVGPASASMVAAVVPFVSWLSAMSGLAEETASQGR
;
A
#
# COMPACT_ATOMS: atom_id res chain seq x y z
N MET A 1 -15.85 -21.91 5.79
CA MET A 1 -15.47 -20.67 5.19
C MET A 1 -16.23 -19.53 5.85
N PHE A 2 -15.52 -18.51 6.14
CA PHE A 2 -16.24 -17.36 6.59
C PHE A 2 -16.74 -16.60 5.38
N ASP A 3 -17.80 -15.90 5.58
CA ASP A 3 -18.45 -15.22 4.48
C ASP A 3 -18.81 -13.81 4.92
N PHE A 4 -18.03 -12.86 4.48
CA PHE A 4 -18.26 -11.46 4.83
C PHE A 4 -19.61 -10.97 4.32
N GLY A 5 -20.09 -11.52 3.22
CA GLY A 5 -21.35 -11.17 2.66
C GLY A 5 -22.53 -11.68 3.47
N ALA A 6 -22.30 -12.66 4.34
CA ALA A 6 -23.36 -13.22 5.16
C ALA A 6 -23.73 -12.34 6.34
N LEU A 7 -22.84 -11.42 6.74
CA LEU A 7 -23.10 -10.53 7.85
C LEU A 7 -23.50 -9.15 7.36
N PRO A 8 -24.61 -8.60 7.87
CA PRO A 8 -24.96 -7.22 7.54
C PRO A 8 -23.88 -6.25 7.97
N PRO A 9 -23.66 -5.17 7.23
CA PRO A 9 -22.65 -4.18 7.60
C PRO A 9 -22.81 -3.62 9.01
N GLU A 10 -24.03 -3.46 9.47
CA GLU A 10 -24.30 -2.95 10.81
C GLU A 10 -23.77 -3.87 11.89
N VAL A 11 -23.84 -5.17 11.67
CA VAL A 11 -23.34 -6.14 12.64
C VAL A 11 -21.83 -6.08 12.70
N ASN A 12 -21.16 -5.99 11.56
CA ASN A 12 -19.71 -5.85 11.51
C ASN A 12 -19.24 -4.58 12.20
N SER A 13 -19.91 -3.46 11.93
CA SER A 13 -19.57 -2.19 12.57
C SER A 13 -19.77 -2.26 14.07
N GLY A 14 -20.86 -2.88 14.51
CA GLY A 14 -21.13 -3.03 15.93
C GLY A 14 -20.05 -3.83 16.63
N ARG A 15 -19.55 -4.87 16.01
CA ARG A 15 -18.47 -5.68 16.56
C ARG A 15 -17.18 -4.90 16.68
N MET A 16 -16.91 -4.05 15.72
CA MET A 16 -15.71 -3.23 15.73
C MET A 16 -15.70 -2.22 16.89
N TYR A 17 -16.84 -1.62 17.16
CA TYR A 17 -16.93 -0.56 18.15
C TYR A 17 -17.36 -1.04 19.54
N ALA A 18 -17.93 -2.21 19.61
CA ALA A 18 -18.40 -2.75 20.87
C ALA A 18 -17.31 -3.53 21.61
N GLY A 19 -17.05 -4.33 22.18
CA GLY A 19 -16.03 -5.14 22.82
C GLY A 19 -14.71 -4.38 23.02
N PRO A 20 -13.57 -5.02 22.77
CA PRO A 20 -12.26 -4.38 22.88
C PRO A 20 -11.92 -3.56 21.64
N GLY A 21 -12.88 -2.78 21.16
CA GLY A 21 -12.79 -2.10 19.87
C GLY A 21 -11.57 -1.22 19.70
N SER A 22 -11.15 -0.48 20.74
CA SER A 22 -10.00 0.39 20.63
C SER A 22 -8.72 -0.40 20.42
N GLY A 23 -8.58 -1.56 21.06
CA GLY A 23 -7.45 -2.44 20.85
C GLY A 23 -7.41 -3.00 19.43
N SER A 24 -8.57 -3.41 18.90
CA SER A 24 -8.68 -3.91 17.54
C SER A 24 -8.37 -2.83 16.51
N LEU A 25 -8.84 -1.60 16.75
CA LEU A 25 -8.57 -0.48 15.86
C LEU A 25 -7.09 -0.13 15.86
N MET A 26 -6.44 -0.16 17.01
CA MET A 26 -5.00 0.11 17.11
C MET A 26 -4.20 -0.96 16.40
N ALA A 27 -4.60 -2.22 16.53
CA ALA A 27 -3.94 -3.31 15.83
C ALA A 27 -4.11 -3.17 14.33
N ALA A 28 -5.30 -2.79 13.87
CA ALA A 28 -5.55 -2.56 12.46
C ALA A 28 -4.72 -1.38 11.93
N SER A 29 -4.60 -0.30 12.71
CA SER A 29 -3.78 0.84 12.34
C SER A 29 -2.32 0.45 12.20
N ALA A 30 -1.80 -0.36 13.13
CA ALA A 30 -0.44 -0.83 13.07
C ALA A 30 -0.21 -1.70 11.83
N ALA A 31 -1.18 -2.53 11.47
CA ALA A 31 -1.10 -3.35 10.27
C ALA A 31 -1.07 -2.48 9.01
N TRP A 32 -1.87 -1.42 8.96
CA TRP A 32 -1.87 -0.49 7.83
C TRP A 32 -0.56 0.29 7.73
N ASP A 33 0.04 0.67 8.87
CA ASP A 33 1.35 1.31 8.88
C ASP A 33 2.41 0.37 8.29
N GLU A 34 2.32 -0.91 8.61
CA GLU A 34 3.24 -1.91 8.10
C GLU A 34 3.10 -2.07 6.59
N VAL A 35 1.86 -2.12 6.09
CA VAL A 35 1.58 -2.17 4.66
C VAL A 35 2.13 -0.92 3.96
N ALA A 36 1.94 0.25 4.56
CA ALA A 36 2.45 1.50 4.02
C ALA A 36 3.97 1.45 3.88
N ALA A 37 4.67 0.95 4.90
CA ALA A 37 6.12 0.84 4.88
C ALA A 37 6.59 -0.13 3.79
N GLU A 38 5.91 -1.25 3.63
CA GLU A 38 6.24 -2.22 2.59
C GLU A 38 6.05 -1.64 1.19
N LEU A 39 4.95 -0.93 0.97
CA LEU A 39 4.68 -0.29 -0.31
C LEU A 39 5.70 0.80 -0.62
N ALA A 40 6.08 1.59 0.38
CA ALA A 40 7.09 2.63 0.22
C ALA A 40 8.44 2.02 -0.13
N THR A 41 8.81 0.91 0.51
CA THR A 41 10.05 0.20 0.23
C THR A 41 10.04 -0.34 -1.20
N ALA A 42 8.92 -0.91 -1.64
CA ALA A 42 8.79 -1.40 -3.01
C ALA A 42 8.92 -0.26 -4.02
N ALA A 43 8.27 0.88 -3.75
CA ALA A 43 8.36 2.04 -4.62
C ALA A 43 9.80 2.53 -4.75
N SER A 44 10.52 2.59 -3.63
CA SER A 44 11.93 2.98 -3.62
C SER A 44 12.79 2.01 -4.44
N GLY A 45 12.55 0.71 -4.29
CA GLY A 45 13.28 -0.32 -5.03
C GLY A 45 13.11 -0.18 -6.53
N TYR A 46 11.87 -0.01 -6.97
CA TYR A 46 11.59 0.18 -8.40
C TYR A 46 12.12 1.52 -8.89
N GLY A 47 12.04 2.56 -8.06
CA GLY A 47 12.61 3.86 -8.40
C GLY A 47 14.11 3.80 -8.62
N SER A 48 14.82 3.01 -7.83
CA SER A 48 16.25 2.80 -8.00
C SER A 48 16.56 2.10 -9.32
N VAL A 49 15.75 1.11 -9.70
CA VAL A 49 15.89 0.43 -10.97
C VAL A 49 15.70 1.41 -12.14
N VAL A 50 14.68 2.26 -12.05
CA VAL A 50 14.44 3.28 -13.07
C VAL A 50 15.64 4.20 -13.21
N SER A 51 16.18 4.69 -12.07
CA SER A 51 17.36 5.55 -12.09
C SER A 51 18.54 4.88 -12.74
N GLU A 52 18.78 3.62 -12.44
CA GLU A 52 19.87 2.85 -13.02
C GLU A 52 19.70 2.70 -14.53
N LEU A 53 18.49 2.41 -14.98
CA LEU A 53 18.19 2.25 -16.40
C LEU A 53 18.35 3.55 -17.18
N THR A 54 18.12 4.69 -16.55
CA THR A 54 18.17 5.99 -17.22
C THR A 54 19.54 6.66 -17.15
N SER A 55 20.42 6.21 -16.27
CA SER A 55 21.72 6.86 -16.06
C SER A 55 22.91 5.97 -16.40
N GLY A 56 22.68 4.71 -16.74
CA GLY A 56 23.75 3.76 -17.01
C GLY A 56 23.94 3.47 -18.48
N PRO A 57 24.76 2.47 -18.79
CA PRO A 57 25.00 2.06 -20.17
C PRO A 57 23.80 1.39 -20.85
N TRP A 58 22.72 1.24 -20.13
CA TRP A 58 21.49 0.61 -20.62
C TRP A 58 20.61 1.57 -21.42
N VAL A 59 21.05 2.82 -21.56
CA VAL A 59 20.24 3.84 -22.24
C VAL A 59 20.06 3.46 -23.69
N GLY A 60 18.79 3.35 -24.14
CA GLY A 60 18.44 2.99 -25.49
C GLY A 60 16.95 2.75 -25.58
N PRO A 61 16.43 2.38 -26.77
CA PRO A 61 14.98 2.20 -26.94
C PRO A 61 14.37 1.16 -26.01
N ALA A 62 15.09 0.06 -25.74
CA ALA A 62 14.60 -0.99 -24.84
C ALA A 62 14.51 -0.47 -23.41
N SER A 63 15.52 0.27 -22.95
CA SER A 63 15.51 0.88 -21.61
C SER A 63 14.37 1.88 -21.49
N ALA A 64 14.16 2.69 -22.52
CA ALA A 64 13.08 3.67 -22.52
C ALA A 64 11.72 2.99 -22.39
N SER A 65 11.54 1.86 -23.09
CA SER A 65 10.30 1.08 -22.99
C SER A 65 10.09 0.51 -21.60
N MET A 66 11.14 0.00 -20.97
CA MET A 66 11.07 -0.52 -19.62
C MET A 66 10.72 0.58 -18.62
N VAL A 67 11.37 1.72 -18.74
CA VAL A 67 11.09 2.88 -17.85
C VAL A 67 9.63 3.30 -18.01
N ALA A 68 9.16 3.40 -19.25
CA ALA A 68 7.78 3.79 -19.51
C ALA A 68 6.77 2.82 -18.90
N ALA A 69 7.12 1.55 -18.81
CA ALA A 69 6.25 0.53 -18.20
C ALA A 69 6.31 0.58 -16.66
N VAL A 70 7.48 0.86 -16.10
CA VAL A 70 7.69 0.79 -14.65
C VAL A 70 7.27 2.07 -13.93
N VAL A 71 7.45 3.24 -14.55
CA VAL A 71 7.15 4.53 -13.89
C VAL A 71 5.70 4.62 -13.39
N PRO A 72 4.68 4.26 -14.18
CA PRO A 72 3.31 4.30 -13.66
C PRO A 72 3.10 3.36 -12.47
N PHE A 73 3.80 2.22 -12.47
CA PHE A 73 3.72 1.26 -11.39
C PHE A 73 4.31 1.83 -10.10
N VAL A 74 5.46 2.50 -10.19
CA VAL A 74 6.09 3.17 -9.06
C VAL A 74 5.16 4.25 -8.50
N SER A 75 4.53 5.02 -9.37
CA SER A 75 3.58 6.05 -8.94
C SER A 75 2.38 5.43 -8.22
N TRP A 76 1.90 4.30 -8.73
CA TRP A 76 0.80 3.59 -8.09
C TRP A 76 1.20 3.08 -6.71
N LEU A 77 2.39 2.50 -6.57
CA LEU A 77 2.90 2.02 -5.28
C LEU A 77 3.00 3.15 -4.27
N SER A 78 3.51 4.30 -4.70
CA SER A 78 3.61 5.48 -3.82
C SER A 78 2.23 5.97 -3.40
N ALA A 79 1.27 6.00 -4.31
CA ALA A 79 -0.10 6.39 -3.99
C ALA A 79 -0.74 5.41 -3.00
N MET A 80 -0.52 4.12 -3.18
CA MET A 80 -1.05 3.10 -2.27
C MET A 80 -0.41 3.20 -0.89
N SER A 81 0.89 3.51 -0.83
CA SER A 81 1.57 3.75 0.44
C SER A 81 0.92 4.91 1.20
N GLY A 82 0.65 6.01 0.50
CA GLY A 82 -0.02 7.17 1.10
C GLY A 82 -1.41 6.84 1.61
N LEU A 83 -2.18 6.06 0.85
CA LEU A 83 -3.50 5.64 1.27
C LEU A 83 -3.44 4.75 2.52
N ALA A 84 -2.47 3.85 2.57
CA ALA A 84 -2.29 2.98 3.73
C ALA A 84 -1.94 3.79 4.98
N GLU A 85 -1.08 4.80 4.85
CA GLU A 85 -0.74 5.69 5.96
C GLU A 85 -1.96 6.47 6.44
N GLU A 86 -2.75 6.98 5.52
CA GLU A 86 -3.96 7.71 5.84
C GLU A 86 -4.96 6.80 6.57
N THR A 87 -5.11 5.57 6.10
CA THR A 87 -5.99 4.60 6.74
C THR A 87 -5.51 4.29 8.16
N ALA A 88 -4.22 4.13 8.35
CA ALA A 88 -3.63 3.92 9.67
C ALA A 88 -3.92 5.10 10.59
N SER A 89 -3.77 6.31 10.08
CA SER A 89 -4.04 7.55 10.81
C SER A 89 -5.47 7.61 11.31
N GLN A 90 -6.41 7.20 10.48
CA GLN A 90 -7.83 7.25 10.82
C GLN A 90 -8.19 6.28 11.94
N GLY A 91 -7.43 5.20 12.08
CA GLY A 91 -7.67 4.20 13.11
C GLY A 91 -7.05 4.53 14.48
N ARG A 92 -6.25 5.56 14.54
CA ARG A 92 -5.56 5.93 15.78
C ARG A 92 -6.37 6.87 16.68
#